data_f81f3209dfa48d4917c87dd2def43353
#
_entry.id   f81f3209dfa48d4917c87dd2def43353
#
_cell.length_a   1.000
_cell.length_b   1.000
_cell.length_c   1.000
_cell.angle_alpha   90.00
_cell.angle_beta   90.00
_cell.angle_gamma   90.00
#
_symmetry.space_group_name_H-M   'P 1'
#
loop_
_entity.id
_entity.type
_entity.pdbx_description
1 polymer ?
#
loop_
_entity_poly.entity_id
_entity_poly.type
_entity_poly.pdbx_seq_one_letter_code
_entity_poly.pdbx_strand_id
1 'polypeptide(L)'
;VPVNDENIGKALGFTSGIQGSGGTEMLKGVKLAIDEPIDNERLRIVVMLTDGYIGNEAEIIEHVGKHCGDQIRFWCVGIGSSPNMFLVDGVARQGGGMGKQLGLNDEAQPLVQEIMTRIQRAQLANIKIDWGDLKVRETFPARIPELWAGRPVIVYGRYAEGGRIAGRNFESQITVRGSVEGEQVEWPLTVRLPQEQAEHDV
;
A
#
# COMPACT_ATOMS: atom_id res chain seq x y z
N VAL A 1 7.77 3.87 22.01
CA VAL A 1 9.18 3.92 22.48
C VAL A 1 9.88 5.02 21.70
N PRO A 2 10.54 6.02 22.34
CA PRO A 2 11.28 7.06 21.63
C PRO A 2 12.45 6.48 20.83
N VAL A 3 12.75 7.08 19.68
CA VAL A 3 13.91 6.73 18.86
C VAL A 3 15.14 7.43 19.46
N ASN A 4 16.01 6.65 20.12
CA ASN A 4 17.28 7.08 20.66
C ASN A 4 18.28 5.91 20.66
N ASP A 5 19.55 6.18 20.90
CA ASP A 5 20.63 5.18 20.81
C ASP A 5 20.41 3.99 21.76
N GLU A 6 19.88 4.22 22.96
CA GLU A 6 19.58 3.17 23.93
C GLU A 6 18.52 2.20 23.39
N ASN A 7 17.42 2.73 22.86
CA ASN A 7 16.32 1.90 22.34
C ASN A 7 16.67 1.24 21.01
N ILE A 8 17.48 1.87 20.18
CA ILE A 8 18.06 1.26 18.99
C ILE A 8 18.96 0.09 19.39
N GLY A 9 19.84 0.27 20.40
CA GLY A 9 20.68 -0.79 20.92
C GLY A 9 19.88 -1.98 21.48
N LYS A 10 18.79 -1.73 22.19
CA LYS A 10 17.88 -2.78 22.67
C LYS A 10 17.22 -3.54 21.51
N ALA A 11 16.75 -2.84 20.47
CA ALA A 11 16.14 -3.45 19.29
C ALA A 11 17.15 -4.33 18.53
N LEU A 12 18.36 -3.84 18.32
CA LEU A 12 19.45 -4.62 17.70
C LEU A 12 19.83 -5.84 18.52
N GLY A 13 19.91 -5.72 19.83
CA GLY A 13 20.15 -6.84 20.73
C GLY A 13 19.05 -7.89 20.68
N PHE A 14 17.79 -7.46 20.61
CA PHE A 14 16.64 -8.35 20.45
C PHE A 14 16.72 -9.11 19.12
N THR A 15 16.90 -8.40 17.99
CA THR A 15 16.95 -9.04 16.67
C THR A 15 18.13 -10.01 16.53
N SER A 16 19.28 -9.69 17.11
CA SER A 16 20.47 -10.57 17.11
C SER A 16 20.28 -11.82 17.97
N GLY A 17 19.37 -11.79 18.94
CA GLY A 17 19.05 -12.93 19.80
C GLY A 17 17.96 -13.86 19.28
N ILE A 18 17.31 -13.51 18.15
CA ILE A 18 16.25 -14.34 17.58
C ILE A 18 16.86 -15.63 17.01
N GLN A 19 16.36 -16.77 17.49
CA GLN A 19 16.72 -18.09 16.97
C GLN A 19 15.48 -18.73 16.35
N GLY A 20 15.64 -19.27 15.14
CA GLY A 20 14.57 -20.02 14.48
C GLY A 20 14.35 -21.37 15.16
N SER A 21 13.13 -21.64 15.63
CA SER A 21 12.74 -22.94 16.16
C SER A 21 11.24 -23.19 15.95
N GLY A 22 10.85 -24.43 15.69
CA GLY A 22 9.44 -24.81 15.50
C GLY A 22 8.91 -24.54 14.10
N GLY A 23 7.58 -24.51 13.97
CA GLY A 23 6.87 -24.24 12.71
C GLY A 23 6.62 -22.75 12.52
N THR A 24 6.16 -22.38 11.32
CA THR A 24 5.83 -21.00 10.97
C THR A 24 4.35 -20.72 11.24
N GLU A 25 4.04 -19.92 12.23
CA GLU A 25 2.67 -19.48 12.55
C GLU A 25 2.46 -18.02 12.14
N MET A 26 2.65 -17.73 10.85
CA MET A 26 2.65 -16.36 10.32
C MET A 26 1.33 -15.63 10.58
N LEU A 27 0.19 -16.31 10.47
CA LEU A 27 -1.11 -15.68 10.74
C LEU A 27 -1.22 -15.14 12.17
N LYS A 28 -0.65 -15.83 13.15
CA LYS A 28 -0.61 -15.35 14.54
C LYS A 28 0.24 -14.09 14.66
N GLY A 29 1.40 -14.06 14.01
CA GLY A 29 2.27 -12.87 13.96
C GLY A 29 1.58 -11.68 13.30
N VAL A 30 0.89 -11.91 12.18
CA VAL A 30 0.13 -10.88 11.47
C VAL A 30 -1.01 -10.33 12.33
N LYS A 31 -1.79 -11.23 12.99
CA LYS A 31 -2.84 -10.81 13.93
C LYS A 31 -2.28 -9.96 15.06
N LEU A 32 -1.20 -10.41 15.70
CA LEU A 32 -0.56 -9.65 16.77
C LEU A 32 -0.12 -8.26 16.30
N ALA A 33 0.48 -8.17 15.10
CA ALA A 33 0.92 -6.89 14.54
C ALA A 33 -0.25 -5.92 14.23
N ILE A 34 -1.43 -6.45 13.94
CA ILE A 34 -2.64 -5.66 13.67
C ILE A 34 -3.37 -5.29 14.98
N ASP A 35 -3.50 -6.24 15.91
CA ASP A 35 -4.35 -6.11 17.09
C ASP A 35 -3.71 -5.25 18.20
N GLU A 36 -2.40 -5.04 18.17
CA GLU A 36 -1.73 -4.14 19.10
C GLU A 36 -2.32 -2.73 19.02
N PRO A 37 -2.55 -2.05 20.16
CA PRO A 37 -3.10 -0.70 20.18
C PRO A 37 -2.31 0.27 19.31
N ILE A 38 -3.01 1.10 18.54
CA ILE A 38 -2.42 2.13 17.69
C ILE A 38 -2.73 3.49 18.28
N ASP A 39 -1.71 4.34 18.34
CA ASP A 39 -1.88 5.77 18.57
C ASP A 39 -2.51 6.38 17.32
N ASN A 40 -3.66 7.03 17.47
CA ASN A 40 -4.44 7.57 16.37
C ASN A 40 -3.70 8.65 15.54
N GLU A 41 -2.64 9.20 16.09
CA GLU A 41 -1.80 10.20 15.42
C GLU A 41 -0.63 9.56 14.63
N ARG A 42 -0.50 8.22 14.66
CA ARG A 42 0.63 7.52 14.06
C ARG A 42 0.21 6.49 13.03
N LEU A 43 1.02 6.38 11.99
CA LEU A 43 0.94 5.29 11.03
C LEU A 43 1.82 4.13 11.51
N ARG A 44 1.23 2.94 11.65
CA ARG A 44 1.98 1.72 11.92
C ARG A 44 2.48 1.12 10.61
N ILE A 45 3.76 0.88 10.52
CA ILE A 45 4.37 0.18 9.40
C ILE A 45 4.85 -1.18 9.91
N VAL A 46 4.29 -2.23 9.32
CA VAL A 46 4.68 -3.62 9.59
C VAL A 46 5.56 -4.08 8.43
N VAL A 47 6.79 -4.46 8.72
CA VAL A 47 7.69 -5.07 7.73
C VAL A 47 7.70 -6.57 7.96
N MET A 48 7.11 -7.32 7.01
CA MET A 48 7.08 -8.77 7.03
C MET A 48 8.20 -9.32 6.17
N LEU A 49 9.02 -10.20 6.72
CA LEU A 49 10.07 -10.92 6.01
C LEU A 49 9.67 -12.38 5.93
N THR A 50 9.74 -12.97 4.75
CA THR A 50 9.41 -14.40 4.55
C THR A 50 10.27 -15.01 3.46
N ASP A 51 10.67 -16.25 3.64
CA ASP A 51 11.48 -17.01 2.71
C ASP A 51 10.73 -18.19 2.08
N GLY A 52 9.51 -18.50 2.54
CA GLY A 52 8.84 -19.74 2.18
C GLY A 52 7.34 -19.66 1.98
N TYR A 53 6.81 -20.87 1.77
CA TYR A 53 5.39 -21.18 1.65
C TYR A 53 4.85 -21.66 2.99
N ILE A 54 3.62 -21.31 3.32
CA ILE A 54 3.04 -21.57 4.64
C ILE A 54 1.77 -22.42 4.55
N GLY A 55 1.10 -22.43 3.39
CA GLY A 55 -0.10 -23.21 3.12
C GLY A 55 -1.43 -22.52 3.45
N ASN A 56 -1.40 -21.35 4.13
CA ASN A 56 -2.60 -20.55 4.43
C ASN A 56 -2.49 -19.09 3.98
N GLU A 57 -1.80 -18.86 2.87
CA GLU A 57 -1.53 -17.54 2.31
C GLU A 57 -2.80 -16.73 2.05
N ALA A 58 -3.82 -17.36 1.48
CA ALA A 58 -5.09 -16.71 1.18
C ALA A 58 -5.78 -16.17 2.45
N GLU A 59 -5.74 -16.93 3.55
CA GLU A 59 -6.29 -16.51 4.83
C GLU A 59 -5.54 -15.30 5.40
N ILE A 60 -4.20 -15.28 5.27
CA ILE A 60 -3.37 -14.16 5.72
C ILE A 60 -3.69 -12.90 4.93
N ILE A 61 -3.74 -13.01 3.58
CA ILE A 61 -4.06 -11.89 2.69
C ILE A 61 -5.45 -11.32 3.00
N GLU A 62 -6.44 -12.22 3.18
CA GLU A 62 -7.80 -11.81 3.53
C GLU A 62 -7.86 -11.11 4.89
N HIS A 63 -7.15 -11.64 5.88
CA HIS A 63 -7.09 -11.05 7.22
C HIS A 63 -6.50 -9.65 7.20
N VAL A 64 -5.38 -9.45 6.49
CA VAL A 64 -4.77 -8.14 6.29
C VAL A 64 -5.76 -7.17 5.62
N GLY A 65 -6.43 -7.60 4.55
CA GLY A 65 -7.41 -6.76 3.84
C GLY A 65 -8.59 -6.31 4.70
N LYS A 66 -9.03 -7.16 5.63
CA LYS A 66 -10.17 -6.87 6.52
C LYS A 66 -9.80 -5.97 7.71
N HIS A 67 -8.57 -6.04 8.22
CA HIS A 67 -8.24 -5.50 9.54
C HIS A 67 -7.19 -4.38 9.53
N CYS A 68 -6.43 -4.19 8.44
CA CYS A 68 -5.40 -3.15 8.41
C CYS A 68 -5.92 -1.71 8.55
N GLY A 69 -7.13 -1.42 8.07
CA GLY A 69 -7.67 -0.05 8.11
C GLY A 69 -6.74 0.99 7.44
N ASP A 70 -6.88 2.26 7.86
CA ASP A 70 -6.12 3.36 7.28
C ASP A 70 -4.83 3.71 8.05
N GLN A 71 -4.61 3.10 9.20
CA GLN A 71 -3.46 3.40 10.07
C GLN A 71 -2.37 2.33 10.07
N ILE A 72 -2.54 1.23 9.32
CA ILE A 72 -1.56 0.15 9.25
C ILE A 72 -1.14 -0.04 7.80
N ARG A 73 0.18 -0.17 7.57
CA ARG A 73 0.74 -0.51 6.27
C ARG A 73 1.61 -1.75 6.38
N PHE A 74 1.37 -2.72 5.50
CA PHE A 74 2.20 -3.92 5.40
C PHE A 74 3.18 -3.81 4.24
N TRP A 75 4.45 -3.89 4.58
CA TRP A 75 5.55 -3.99 3.63
C TRP A 75 6.09 -5.40 3.72
N CYS A 76 6.13 -6.09 2.60
CA CYS A 76 6.48 -7.49 2.59
C CYS A 76 7.70 -7.74 1.72
N VAL A 77 8.71 -8.44 2.26
CA VAL A 77 9.92 -8.81 1.54
C VAL A 77 10.02 -10.32 1.50
N GLY A 78 9.97 -10.86 0.28
CA GLY A 78 10.26 -12.27 0.01
C GLY A 78 11.77 -12.46 -0.13
N ILE A 79 12.37 -13.29 0.71
CA ILE A 79 13.81 -13.55 0.72
C ILE A 79 14.11 -14.86 0.01
N GLY A 80 15.13 -14.86 -0.84
CA GLY A 80 15.61 -16.05 -1.53
C GLY A 80 15.38 -16.07 -3.03
N SER A 81 15.69 -17.21 -3.66
CA SER A 81 15.60 -17.37 -5.11
C SER A 81 14.16 -17.56 -5.62
N SER A 82 13.27 -18.07 -4.76
CA SER A 82 11.88 -18.36 -5.13
C SER A 82 10.94 -18.18 -3.94
N PRO A 83 10.84 -16.97 -3.38
CA PRO A 83 9.89 -16.70 -2.30
C PRO A 83 8.45 -16.77 -2.83
N ASN A 84 7.50 -16.94 -1.92
CA ASN A 84 6.08 -16.94 -2.26
C ASN A 84 5.60 -15.51 -2.61
N MET A 85 5.78 -15.09 -3.87
CA MET A 85 5.37 -13.77 -4.33
C MET A 85 3.85 -13.56 -4.32
N PHE A 86 3.05 -14.62 -4.38
CA PHE A 86 1.60 -14.52 -4.20
C PHE A 86 1.25 -13.95 -2.81
N LEU A 87 1.91 -14.46 -1.77
CA LEU A 87 1.75 -13.95 -0.41
C LEU A 87 2.32 -12.53 -0.27
N VAL A 88 3.55 -12.32 -0.74
CA VAL A 88 4.26 -11.05 -0.65
C VAL A 88 3.45 -9.91 -1.29
N ASP A 89 3.03 -10.09 -2.53
CA ASP A 89 2.27 -9.09 -3.27
C ASP A 89 0.83 -8.95 -2.75
N GLY A 90 0.22 -10.06 -2.35
CA GLY A 90 -1.13 -10.09 -1.79
C GLY A 90 -1.23 -9.30 -0.50
N VAL A 91 -0.34 -9.57 0.45
CA VAL A 91 -0.26 -8.86 1.74
C VAL A 91 0.06 -7.37 1.53
N ALA A 92 1.05 -7.06 0.71
CA ALA A 92 1.43 -5.68 0.42
C ALA A 92 0.28 -4.89 -0.23
N ARG A 93 -0.44 -5.51 -1.19
CA ARG A 93 -1.59 -4.89 -1.86
C ARG A 93 -2.75 -4.63 -0.91
N GLN A 94 -3.10 -5.60 -0.10
CA GLN A 94 -4.20 -5.47 0.87
C GLN A 94 -3.85 -4.53 2.02
N GLY A 95 -2.58 -4.56 2.46
CA GLY A 95 -2.08 -3.72 3.53
C GLY A 95 -1.63 -2.32 3.09
N GLY A 96 -1.82 -1.93 1.81
CA GLY A 96 -1.48 -0.60 1.30
C GLY A 96 0.01 -0.27 1.31
N GLY A 97 0.87 -1.29 1.34
CA GLY A 97 2.33 -1.13 1.36
C GLY A 97 3.02 -1.58 0.07
N MET A 98 4.17 -2.23 0.20
CA MET A 98 5.01 -2.64 -0.91
C MET A 98 5.47 -4.09 -0.76
N GLY A 99 5.36 -4.86 -1.85
CA GLY A 99 5.99 -6.17 -1.99
C GLY A 99 7.32 -6.05 -2.73
N LYS A 100 8.34 -6.74 -2.25
CA LYS A 100 9.66 -6.83 -2.89
C LYS A 100 10.26 -8.22 -2.72
N GLN A 101 11.11 -8.59 -3.66
CA GLN A 101 11.97 -9.75 -3.51
C GLN A 101 13.40 -9.30 -3.24
N LEU A 102 14.09 -10.00 -2.35
CA LEU A 102 15.51 -9.89 -2.10
C LEU A 102 16.14 -11.26 -2.40
N GLY A 103 16.90 -11.35 -3.47
CA GLY A 103 17.60 -12.58 -3.85
C GLY A 103 18.75 -12.91 -2.88
N LEU A 104 19.21 -14.17 -2.90
CA LEU A 104 20.27 -14.62 -1.98
C LEU A 104 21.61 -13.88 -2.20
N ASN A 105 21.85 -13.38 -3.41
CA ASN A 105 23.09 -12.67 -3.75
C ASN A 105 22.89 -11.14 -3.80
N ASP A 106 21.69 -10.66 -3.50
CA ASP A 106 21.40 -9.24 -3.53
C ASP A 106 21.87 -8.57 -2.22
N GLU A 107 22.36 -7.34 -2.36
CA GLU A 107 22.65 -6.52 -1.19
C GLU A 107 21.35 -6.02 -0.57
N ALA A 108 21.18 -6.20 0.74
CA ALA A 108 19.99 -5.74 1.46
C ALA A 108 19.92 -4.21 1.59
N GLN A 109 21.06 -3.53 1.59
CA GLN A 109 21.15 -2.10 1.89
C GLN A 109 20.37 -1.22 0.91
N PRO A 110 20.41 -1.41 -0.43
CA PRO A 110 19.59 -0.65 -1.35
C PRO A 110 18.08 -0.78 -1.09
N LEU A 111 17.63 -2.00 -0.77
CA LEU A 111 16.23 -2.25 -0.43
C LEU A 111 15.82 -1.54 0.86
N VAL A 112 16.66 -1.62 1.90
CA VAL A 112 16.42 -0.91 3.16
C VAL A 112 16.36 0.60 2.94
N GLN A 113 17.26 1.16 2.15
CA GLN A 113 17.24 2.58 1.80
C GLN A 113 15.99 2.98 1.02
N GLU A 114 15.54 2.14 0.08
CA GLU A 114 14.28 2.36 -0.65
C GLU A 114 13.09 2.39 0.32
N ILE A 115 13.01 1.41 1.23
CA ILE A 115 11.97 1.33 2.27
C ILE A 115 11.99 2.59 3.13
N MET A 116 13.14 2.94 3.69
CA MET A 116 13.29 4.12 4.57
C MET A 116 12.93 5.42 3.86
N THR A 117 13.39 5.60 2.61
CA THR A 117 13.07 6.79 1.82
C THR A 117 11.56 6.95 1.61
N ARG A 118 10.86 5.84 1.38
CA ARG A 118 9.41 5.86 1.18
C ARG A 118 8.66 6.12 2.48
N ILE A 119 9.09 5.50 3.58
CA ILE A 119 8.49 5.72 4.91
C ILE A 119 8.63 7.18 5.33
N GLN A 120 9.80 7.78 5.09
CA GLN A 120 10.09 9.16 5.49
C GLN A 120 9.47 10.22 4.57
N ARG A 121 9.06 9.84 3.36
CA ARG A 121 8.59 10.77 2.32
C ARG A 121 7.23 10.36 1.75
N ALA A 122 6.32 9.92 2.60
CA ALA A 122 4.93 9.75 2.18
C ALA A 122 4.40 11.10 1.68
N GLN A 123 4.14 11.20 0.36
CA GLN A 123 3.73 12.47 -0.22
C GLN A 123 2.24 12.72 -0.03
N LEU A 124 1.42 11.67 -0.13
CA LEU A 124 -0.02 11.79 0.04
C LEU A 124 -0.62 10.48 0.56
N ALA A 125 -1.24 10.56 1.71
CA ALA A 125 -1.95 9.44 2.34
C ALA A 125 -3.47 9.62 2.28
N ASN A 126 -4.23 8.55 2.54
CA ASN A 126 -5.68 8.56 2.64
C ASN A 126 -6.38 9.16 1.40
N ILE A 127 -5.87 8.79 0.21
CA ILE A 127 -6.34 9.36 -1.06
C ILE A 127 -7.80 8.97 -1.30
N LYS A 128 -8.62 9.99 -1.57
CA LYS A 128 -10.01 9.87 -2.02
C LYS A 128 -10.19 10.74 -3.25
N ILE A 129 -11.03 10.28 -4.18
CA ILE A 129 -11.37 11.05 -5.38
C ILE A 129 -12.85 11.38 -5.32
N ASP A 130 -13.14 12.65 -5.32
CA ASP A 130 -14.46 13.17 -5.58
C ASP A 130 -14.60 13.38 -7.09
N TRP A 131 -15.45 12.60 -7.71
CA TRP A 131 -15.58 12.57 -9.16
C TRP A 131 -16.48 13.70 -9.72
N GLY A 132 -17.00 14.58 -8.84
CA GLY A 132 -17.87 15.68 -9.25
C GLY A 132 -19.09 15.17 -10.03
N ASP A 133 -19.31 15.75 -11.21
CA ASP A 133 -20.44 15.38 -12.07
C ASP A 133 -20.24 14.06 -12.84
N LEU A 134 -19.03 13.48 -12.79
CA LEU A 134 -18.74 12.18 -13.38
C LEU A 134 -19.35 11.05 -12.53
N LYS A 135 -20.36 10.36 -13.06
CA LYS A 135 -20.92 9.17 -12.40
C LYS A 135 -20.00 7.96 -12.59
N VAL A 136 -18.95 7.91 -11.81
CA VAL A 136 -17.97 6.81 -11.83
C VAL A 136 -18.47 5.65 -10.98
N ARG A 137 -18.31 4.44 -11.51
CA ARG A 137 -18.61 3.17 -10.84
C ARG A 137 -17.40 2.26 -10.93
N GLU A 138 -17.35 1.26 -10.05
CA GLU A 138 -16.36 0.18 -10.14
C GLU A 138 -14.92 0.73 -10.22
N THR A 139 -14.53 1.56 -9.27
CA THR A 139 -13.14 2.04 -9.19
C THR A 139 -12.21 0.92 -8.77
N PHE A 140 -11.05 0.84 -9.44
CA PHE A 140 -10.00 -0.11 -9.12
C PHE A 140 -8.64 0.60 -9.04
N PRO A 141 -7.83 0.35 -8.01
CA PRO A 141 -8.14 -0.48 -6.84
C PRO A 141 -9.26 0.15 -5.98
N ALA A 142 -10.04 -0.69 -5.30
CA ALA A 142 -11.11 -0.23 -4.39
C ALA A 142 -10.58 0.67 -3.27
N ARG A 143 -9.38 0.36 -2.78
CA ARG A 143 -8.59 1.23 -1.91
C ARG A 143 -7.46 1.83 -2.73
N ILE A 144 -7.47 3.15 -2.86
CA ILE A 144 -6.41 3.87 -3.57
C ILE A 144 -5.14 3.83 -2.71
N PRO A 145 -4.01 3.32 -3.25
CA PRO A 145 -2.75 3.27 -2.52
C PRO A 145 -2.22 4.68 -2.28
N GLU A 146 -1.37 4.83 -1.29
CA GLU A 146 -0.69 6.09 -1.02
C GLU A 146 0.23 6.49 -2.17
N LEU A 147 0.32 7.78 -2.42
CA LEU A 147 1.25 8.33 -3.41
C LEU A 147 2.61 8.56 -2.75
N TRP A 148 3.58 7.79 -3.19
CA TRP A 148 4.96 7.86 -2.74
C TRP A 148 5.85 8.54 -3.77
N ALA A 149 6.96 9.13 -3.33
CA ALA A 149 7.92 9.77 -4.23
C ALA A 149 8.37 8.81 -5.35
N GLY A 150 8.29 9.27 -6.59
CA GLY A 150 8.76 8.55 -7.77
C GLY A 150 7.87 7.38 -8.24
N ARG A 151 6.65 7.23 -7.71
CA ARG A 151 5.72 6.18 -8.14
C ARG A 151 4.33 6.76 -8.41
N PRO A 152 3.81 6.66 -9.64
CA PRO A 152 2.46 7.12 -9.93
C PRO A 152 1.42 6.20 -9.27
N VAL A 153 0.30 6.77 -8.87
CA VAL A 153 -0.91 6.04 -8.50
C VAL A 153 -1.83 6.04 -9.71
N ILE A 154 -2.21 4.85 -10.16
CA ILE A 154 -3.12 4.66 -11.29
C ILE A 154 -4.45 4.15 -10.74
N VAL A 155 -5.52 4.85 -11.06
CA VAL A 155 -6.88 4.48 -10.67
C VAL A 155 -7.72 4.32 -11.94
N TYR A 156 -8.36 3.18 -12.06
CA TYR A 156 -9.31 2.90 -13.13
C TYR A 156 -10.73 3.05 -12.61
N GLY A 157 -11.63 3.48 -13.46
CA GLY A 157 -13.06 3.55 -13.13
C GLY A 157 -13.91 3.46 -14.36
N ARG A 158 -15.11 2.90 -14.23
CA ARG A 158 -16.12 2.95 -15.28
C ARG A 158 -17.05 4.12 -15.02
N TYR A 159 -17.29 4.93 -16.01
CA TYR A 159 -18.28 6.00 -15.94
C TYR A 159 -19.53 5.64 -16.76
N ALA A 160 -20.70 6.08 -16.29
CA ALA A 160 -21.95 5.84 -17.00
C ALA A 160 -22.12 6.85 -18.15
N GLU A 161 -22.60 6.39 -19.28
CA GLU A 161 -22.80 7.19 -20.49
C GLU A 161 -23.75 8.40 -20.34
N GLY A 162 -24.50 8.48 -19.24
CA GLY A 162 -25.48 9.53 -19.00
C GLY A 162 -24.94 10.96 -18.78
N GLY A 163 -23.60 11.16 -18.81
CA GLY A 163 -22.95 12.49 -18.82
C GLY A 163 -22.61 12.98 -20.24
N ARG A 164 -22.79 12.14 -21.25
CA ARG A 164 -22.57 12.54 -22.66
C ARG A 164 -23.76 13.32 -23.18
N ILE A 165 -23.62 14.62 -23.25
CA ILE A 165 -24.50 15.41 -24.16
C ILE A 165 -23.99 15.11 -25.57
N ALA A 166 -24.77 14.43 -26.37
CA ALA A 166 -24.44 14.10 -27.75
C ALA A 166 -23.95 15.37 -28.48
N GLY A 167 -22.72 15.30 -29.02
CA GLY A 167 -22.17 16.40 -29.82
C GLY A 167 -21.32 17.43 -29.08
N ARG A 168 -20.93 17.19 -27.79
CA ARG A 168 -20.02 18.10 -27.05
C ARG A 168 -18.99 17.34 -26.25
N ASN A 169 -17.77 17.87 -26.17
CA ASN A 169 -16.78 17.39 -25.20
C ASN A 169 -17.32 17.61 -23.78
N PHE A 170 -17.29 16.57 -22.98
CA PHE A 170 -17.67 16.67 -21.57
C PHE A 170 -16.46 17.13 -20.78
N GLU A 171 -16.61 18.19 -20.02
CA GLU A 171 -15.60 18.70 -19.10
C GLU A 171 -16.18 18.66 -17.68
N SER A 172 -15.47 18.05 -16.77
CA SER A 172 -15.84 18.00 -15.36
C SER A 172 -14.66 18.27 -14.47
N GLN A 173 -14.92 18.85 -13.32
CA GLN A 173 -13.92 19.02 -12.27
C GLN A 173 -14.02 17.85 -11.30
N ILE A 174 -12.90 17.15 -11.10
CA ILE A 174 -12.74 16.16 -10.05
C ILE A 174 -11.83 16.72 -8.96
N THR A 175 -11.98 16.26 -7.73
CA THR A 175 -11.11 16.69 -6.62
C THR A 175 -10.42 15.49 -6.00
N VAL A 176 -9.09 15.49 -6.01
CA VAL A 176 -8.28 14.51 -5.28
C VAL A 176 -8.06 15.06 -3.88
N ARG A 177 -8.47 14.30 -2.87
CA ARG A 177 -8.29 14.63 -1.46
C ARG A 177 -7.33 13.66 -0.80
N GLY A 178 -6.61 14.12 0.19
CA GLY A 178 -5.72 13.28 0.97
C GLY A 178 -5.07 14.04 2.11
N SER A 179 -4.11 13.43 2.77
CA SER A 179 -3.34 14.07 3.84
C SER A 179 -1.84 14.03 3.55
N VAL A 180 -1.15 15.13 3.81
CA VAL A 180 0.31 15.27 3.79
C VAL A 180 0.75 15.67 5.18
N GLU A 181 1.59 14.87 5.83
CA GLU A 181 2.05 15.11 7.21
C GLU A 181 0.91 15.37 8.22
N GLY A 182 -0.25 14.71 7.99
CA GLY A 182 -1.44 14.86 8.83
C GLY A 182 -2.38 16.01 8.43
N GLU A 183 -1.93 16.95 7.62
CA GLU A 183 -2.77 18.03 7.10
C GLU A 183 -3.59 17.59 5.89
N GLN A 184 -4.88 17.95 5.87
CA GLN A 184 -5.77 17.65 4.74
C GLN A 184 -5.44 18.57 3.57
N VAL A 185 -5.34 17.98 2.39
CA VAL A 185 -5.05 18.70 1.15
C VAL A 185 -6.03 18.29 0.05
N GLU A 186 -6.34 19.23 -0.83
CA GLU A 186 -7.25 19.05 -1.96
C GLU A 186 -6.63 19.57 -3.24
N TRP A 187 -6.73 18.80 -4.33
CA TRP A 187 -6.32 19.21 -5.67
C TRP A 187 -7.49 19.07 -6.65
N PRO A 188 -8.04 20.19 -7.11
CA PRO A 188 -9.00 20.17 -8.21
C PRO A 188 -8.28 19.88 -9.54
N LEU A 189 -8.83 18.95 -10.32
CA LEU A 189 -8.34 18.58 -11.63
C LEU A 189 -9.48 18.67 -12.64
N THR A 190 -9.21 19.26 -13.80
CA THR A 190 -10.17 19.28 -14.89
C THR A 190 -9.99 18.08 -15.78
N VAL A 191 -11.04 17.29 -15.94
CA VAL A 191 -11.08 16.11 -16.82
C VAL A 191 -11.91 16.42 -18.04
N ARG A 192 -11.36 16.15 -19.23
CA ARG A 192 -12.01 16.28 -20.52
C ARG A 192 -12.19 14.91 -21.13
N LEU A 193 -13.44 14.54 -21.39
CA LEU A 193 -13.77 13.31 -22.11
C LEU A 193 -14.01 13.65 -23.59
N PRO A 194 -13.26 13.03 -24.53
CA PRO A 194 -13.45 13.28 -25.95
C PRO A 194 -14.80 12.74 -26.44
N GLN A 195 -15.31 13.30 -27.53
CA GLN A 195 -16.56 12.85 -28.16
C GLN A 195 -16.48 11.44 -28.72
N GLU A 196 -15.35 11.10 -29.29
CA GLU A 196 -15.09 9.79 -29.88
C GLU A 196 -14.13 9.00 -28.98
N GLN A 197 -14.49 7.76 -28.71
CA GLN A 197 -13.62 6.83 -28.07
C GLN A 197 -12.52 6.49 -29.08
N ALA A 198 -11.27 6.88 -28.82
CA ALA A 198 -10.16 6.29 -29.56
C ALA A 198 -10.21 4.78 -29.30
N GLU A 199 -10.33 3.98 -30.37
CA GLU A 199 -10.10 2.53 -30.26
C GLU A 199 -8.63 2.36 -29.85
N HIS A 200 -8.44 2.05 -28.59
CA HIS A 200 -7.16 1.54 -28.13
C HIS A 200 -7.20 0.03 -28.34
N ASP A 201 -6.54 -0.44 -29.36
CA ASP A 201 -6.16 -1.84 -29.49
C ASP A 201 -5.30 -2.19 -28.26
N VAL A 202 -5.82 -3.11 -27.44
CA VAL A 202 -5.14 -3.66 -26.26
C VAL A 202 -4.28 -4.85 -26.69
#